data_b91c43841c3871958ff023775a8b11df
#
_entry.id   b91c43841c3871958ff023775a8b11df
#
_cell.length_a   1.000
_cell.length_b   1.000
_cell.length_c   1.000
_cell.angle_alpha   90.00
_cell.angle_beta   90.00
_cell.angle_gamma   90.00
#
_symmetry.space_group_name_H-M   'P 1'
#
loop_
_entity.id
_entity.type
_entity.pdbx_description
1 polymer ?
#
loop_
_entity_poly.entity_id
_entity_poly.type
_entity_poly.pdbx_seq_one_letter_code
_entity_poly.pdbx_strand_id
1 'polypeptide(L)'
;MKLIPHLRISLLFCAALFTVTIIPAKSQQIAFTWDDLPAHSALPIGETRVDVGQKLIAAMKDAHMPPAYGFVNGVQAEREPLSAPVLQMWRDAGFPLGNHTWSHPNLNQNTIEDWQLDLLKNEPLLMKYMGDGDWHWIRYPYLGEGETAEKRATVRKLLAQHEYKIAAVTMSFGDYAYNEPYARCVAKNDAAAIARLDTAYLDAAVAAITYSRTMARALYGHDIPYVLLMHVGAFDARMLPRLLKLYRNRGFNFVTLQQAEADPFYKNDLDLALSPAPDSFEEAMIMRGLQMPSRPALSIDLDTLCR
;
A
#
# COMPACT_ATOMS: atom_id res chain seq x y z
N MET A 1 53.13 -4.35 77.87
CA MET A 1 51.85 -3.70 77.30
C MET A 1 52.16 -3.43 75.84
N LYS A 2 51.64 -4.29 74.94
CA LYS A 2 51.92 -4.18 73.49
C LYS A 2 50.66 -3.60 72.82
N LEU A 3 50.76 -2.45 72.12
CA LEU A 3 49.77 -1.80 71.36
C LEU A 3 49.58 -2.54 70.02
N ILE A 4 48.30 -2.86 69.67
CA ILE A 4 47.87 -3.45 68.37
C ILE A 4 47.48 -2.30 67.48
N PRO A 5 47.95 -2.18 66.22
CA PRO A 5 47.49 -1.18 65.27
C PRO A 5 46.20 -1.60 64.60
N HIS A 6 45.17 -0.74 64.63
CA HIS A 6 43.92 -0.92 63.89
C HIS A 6 44.11 -0.67 62.38
N LEU A 7 43.92 -1.71 61.59
CA LEU A 7 43.89 -1.65 60.13
C LEU A 7 42.53 -1.14 59.67
N ARG A 8 42.47 0.06 59.08
CA ARG A 8 41.26 0.61 58.46
C ARG A 8 41.20 0.12 57.04
N ILE A 9 40.24 -0.77 56.74
CA ILE A 9 39.90 -1.22 55.40
C ILE A 9 38.92 -0.16 54.81
N SER A 10 39.39 0.63 53.83
CA SER A 10 38.53 1.49 53.03
C SER A 10 37.94 0.68 51.88
N LEU A 11 36.64 0.40 51.94
CA LEU A 11 35.90 -0.14 50.79
C LEU A 11 35.66 0.97 49.77
N LEU A 12 36.33 0.91 48.63
CA LEU A 12 36.01 1.67 47.44
C LEU A 12 34.78 1.02 46.76
N PHE A 13 33.63 1.69 46.84
CA PHE A 13 32.43 1.33 46.05
C PHE A 13 32.62 1.90 44.65
N CYS A 14 32.98 1.06 43.66
CA CYS A 14 32.96 1.40 42.25
C CYS A 14 31.50 1.34 41.77
N ALA A 15 30.82 2.48 41.70
CA ALA A 15 29.52 2.60 41.05
C ALA A 15 29.71 2.52 39.52
N ALA A 16 29.46 1.36 38.95
CA ALA A 16 29.39 1.20 37.50
C ALA A 16 28.12 1.91 36.98
N LEU A 17 28.28 3.08 36.37
CA LEU A 17 27.20 3.75 35.60
C LEU A 17 26.96 2.94 34.34
N PHE A 18 25.89 2.15 34.34
CA PHE A 18 25.33 1.58 33.10
C PHE A 18 24.67 2.72 32.33
N THR A 19 25.33 3.26 31.31
CA THR A 19 24.69 4.12 30.31
C THR A 19 23.82 3.25 29.42
N VAL A 20 22.50 3.24 29.67
CA VAL A 20 21.51 2.68 28.76
C VAL A 20 21.50 3.58 27.53
N THR A 21 22.18 3.17 26.48
CA THR A 21 22.03 3.78 25.15
C THR A 21 20.61 3.46 24.67
N ILE A 22 19.70 4.43 24.78
CA ILE A 22 18.38 4.38 24.13
C ILE A 22 18.64 4.50 22.63
N ILE A 23 18.73 3.37 21.93
CA ILE A 23 18.69 3.36 20.47
C ILE A 23 17.27 3.82 20.11
N PRO A 24 17.09 4.98 19.42
CA PRO A 24 15.78 5.41 19.02
C PRO A 24 15.18 4.30 18.14
N ALA A 25 14.00 3.82 18.52
CA ALA A 25 13.28 2.86 17.72
C ALA A 25 13.11 3.47 16.32
N LYS A 26 13.67 2.81 15.29
CA LYS A 26 13.56 3.27 13.91
C LYS A 26 12.05 3.38 13.61
N SER A 27 11.58 4.59 13.30
CA SER A 27 10.17 4.83 13.04
C SER A 27 9.75 3.95 11.86
N GLN A 28 8.58 3.32 11.97
CA GLN A 28 8.06 2.43 10.94
C GLN A 28 7.74 3.22 9.67
N GLN A 29 8.18 2.74 8.51
CA GLN A 29 7.95 3.41 7.22
C GLN A 29 6.79 2.77 6.47
N ILE A 30 6.03 3.60 5.73
CA ILE A 30 4.95 3.15 4.86
C ILE A 30 4.82 4.07 3.64
N ALA A 31 4.74 3.47 2.46
CA ALA A 31 4.39 4.14 1.21
C ALA A 31 2.91 3.86 0.90
N PHE A 32 2.13 4.91 0.64
CA PHE A 32 0.77 4.79 0.10
C PHE A 32 0.85 4.73 -1.41
N THR A 33 0.13 3.79 -2.01
CA THR A 33 -0.02 3.64 -3.46
C THR A 33 -1.50 3.52 -3.80
N TRP A 34 -1.88 4.02 -4.98
CA TRP A 34 -3.28 4.16 -5.38
C TRP A 34 -3.54 3.42 -6.69
N ASP A 35 -4.41 2.43 -6.66
CA ASP A 35 -4.79 1.67 -7.85
C ASP A 35 -6.05 2.25 -8.51
N ASP A 36 -6.30 1.85 -9.76
CA ASP A 36 -7.48 2.14 -10.56
C ASP A 36 -7.70 3.63 -10.92
N LEU A 37 -6.63 4.41 -11.06
CA LEU A 37 -6.79 5.75 -11.63
C LEU A 37 -7.27 5.68 -13.11
N PRO A 38 -8.13 6.62 -13.54
CA PRO A 38 -8.65 7.80 -12.85
C PRO A 38 -9.98 7.56 -12.12
N ALA A 39 -10.53 6.36 -12.12
CA ALA A 39 -11.87 6.09 -11.62
C ALA A 39 -12.01 4.67 -11.07
N HIS A 40 -12.59 4.55 -9.88
CA HIS A 40 -12.89 3.26 -9.25
C HIS A 40 -14.29 3.29 -8.61
N SER A 41 -15.05 2.18 -8.77
CA SER A 41 -16.31 1.89 -8.08
C SER A 41 -17.44 2.90 -8.33
N ALA A 42 -18.57 2.74 -7.64
CA ALA A 42 -19.72 3.63 -7.72
C ALA A 42 -19.45 4.97 -7.04
N LEU A 43 -20.10 6.02 -7.57
CA LEU A 43 -20.11 7.34 -6.96
C LEU A 43 -21.38 7.59 -6.17
N PRO A 44 -21.30 8.27 -5.02
CA PRO A 44 -22.48 8.83 -4.36
C PRO A 44 -23.19 9.85 -5.27
N ILE A 45 -24.49 10.02 -5.07
CA ILE A 45 -25.27 11.05 -5.79
C ILE A 45 -24.66 12.44 -5.54
N GLY A 46 -24.41 13.17 -6.62
CA GLY A 46 -23.88 14.53 -6.59
C GLY A 46 -22.36 14.64 -6.48
N GLU A 47 -21.63 13.53 -6.53
CA GLU A 47 -20.16 13.50 -6.53
C GLU A 47 -19.62 13.09 -7.90
N THR A 48 -18.50 13.70 -8.32
CA THR A 48 -17.82 13.39 -9.59
C THR A 48 -16.47 12.72 -9.34
N ARG A 49 -15.89 12.07 -10.37
CA ARG A 49 -14.52 11.52 -10.30
C ARG A 49 -13.49 12.61 -9.99
N VAL A 50 -13.70 13.80 -10.52
CA VAL A 50 -12.84 14.97 -10.26
C VAL A 50 -12.92 15.39 -8.79
N ASP A 51 -14.11 15.39 -8.19
CA ASP A 51 -14.27 15.69 -6.75
C ASP A 51 -13.52 14.66 -5.88
N VAL A 52 -13.60 13.38 -6.23
CA VAL A 52 -12.86 12.30 -5.53
C VAL A 52 -11.36 12.54 -5.64
N GLY A 53 -10.85 12.76 -6.85
CA GLY A 53 -9.43 13.05 -7.07
C GLY A 53 -8.95 14.30 -6.30
N GLN A 54 -9.73 15.38 -6.32
CA GLN A 54 -9.42 16.61 -5.59
C GLN A 54 -9.34 16.39 -4.08
N LYS A 55 -10.31 15.65 -3.50
CA LYS A 55 -10.32 15.34 -2.06
C LYS A 55 -9.12 14.49 -1.65
N LEU A 56 -8.77 13.48 -2.44
CA LEU A 56 -7.60 12.63 -2.18
C LEU A 56 -6.31 13.46 -2.20
N ILE A 57 -6.11 14.25 -3.26
CA ILE A 57 -4.92 15.10 -3.43
C ILE A 57 -4.82 16.13 -2.31
N ALA A 58 -5.92 16.79 -1.96
CA ALA A 58 -5.96 17.77 -0.88
C ALA A 58 -5.57 17.12 0.46
N ALA A 59 -6.18 15.98 0.80
CA ALA A 59 -5.86 15.28 2.05
C ALA A 59 -4.40 14.84 2.14
N MET A 60 -3.81 14.36 1.03
CA MET A 60 -2.39 14.00 0.98
C MET A 60 -1.48 15.23 1.15
N LYS A 61 -1.80 16.35 0.51
CA LYS A 61 -1.05 17.61 0.64
C LYS A 61 -1.16 18.21 2.04
N ASP A 62 -2.34 18.24 2.62
CA ASP A 62 -2.58 18.75 3.99
C ASP A 62 -1.81 17.91 5.04
N ALA A 63 -1.69 16.63 4.79
CA ALA A 63 -0.91 15.72 5.61
C ALA A 63 0.61 15.76 5.29
N HIS A 64 1.08 16.62 4.38
CA HIS A 64 2.47 16.69 3.95
C HIS A 64 3.03 15.30 3.55
N MET A 65 2.23 14.54 2.80
CA MET A 65 2.68 13.25 2.30
C MET A 65 3.75 13.43 1.21
N PRO A 66 4.74 12.53 1.16
CA PRO A 66 5.62 12.45 -0.01
C PRO A 66 4.82 12.05 -1.26
N PRO A 67 5.39 12.24 -2.46
CA PRO A 67 4.75 11.81 -3.70
C PRO A 67 4.31 10.34 -3.65
N ALA A 68 3.03 10.09 -3.96
CA ALA A 68 2.42 8.77 -3.97
C ALA A 68 2.09 8.33 -5.40
N TYR A 69 2.49 7.11 -5.78
CA TYR A 69 2.15 6.56 -7.10
C TYR A 69 0.66 6.31 -7.25
N GLY A 70 0.13 6.70 -8.41
CA GLY A 70 -1.17 6.28 -8.88
C GLY A 70 -1.01 5.32 -10.06
N PHE A 71 -1.58 4.12 -9.97
CA PHE A 71 -1.51 3.10 -11.02
C PHE A 71 -2.76 3.21 -11.91
N VAL A 72 -2.52 3.37 -13.22
CA VAL A 72 -3.54 3.80 -14.18
C VAL A 72 -4.07 2.64 -14.99
N ASN A 73 -5.42 2.55 -15.09
CA ASN A 73 -6.13 1.77 -16.09
C ASN A 73 -6.67 2.73 -17.16
N GLY A 74 -6.01 2.80 -18.30
CA GLY A 74 -6.36 3.76 -19.36
C GLY A 74 -7.78 3.63 -19.89
N VAL A 75 -8.35 2.43 -19.86
CA VAL A 75 -9.74 2.18 -20.24
C VAL A 75 -10.75 2.99 -19.45
N GLN A 76 -10.46 3.34 -18.20
CA GLN A 76 -11.37 4.15 -17.39
C GLN A 76 -11.50 5.57 -17.93
N ALA A 77 -10.40 6.18 -18.40
CA ALA A 77 -10.44 7.47 -19.07
C ALA A 77 -11.19 7.43 -20.42
N GLU A 78 -11.20 6.28 -21.09
CA GLU A 78 -11.96 6.08 -22.32
C GLU A 78 -13.46 5.90 -22.04
N ARG A 79 -13.82 5.07 -21.05
CA ARG A 79 -15.21 4.78 -20.66
C ARG A 79 -15.91 5.95 -19.97
N GLU A 80 -15.17 6.67 -19.13
CA GLU A 80 -15.63 7.83 -18.39
C GLU A 80 -14.75 9.07 -18.73
N PRO A 81 -14.89 9.71 -19.91
CA PRO A 81 -13.98 10.78 -20.33
C PRO A 81 -13.91 11.97 -19.36
N LEU A 82 -14.98 12.20 -18.58
CA LEU A 82 -14.99 13.22 -17.53
C LEU A 82 -14.09 12.89 -16.33
N SER A 83 -13.58 11.67 -16.23
CA SER A 83 -12.61 11.26 -15.21
C SER A 83 -11.16 11.60 -15.61
N ALA A 84 -10.87 11.72 -16.90
CA ALA A 84 -9.51 11.92 -17.42
C ALA A 84 -8.75 13.10 -16.78
N PRO A 85 -9.39 14.23 -16.41
CA PRO A 85 -8.70 15.33 -15.71
C PRO A 85 -8.01 14.92 -14.41
N VAL A 86 -8.46 13.85 -13.75
CA VAL A 86 -7.83 13.33 -12.51
C VAL A 86 -6.37 12.99 -12.72
N LEU A 87 -6.00 12.44 -13.89
CA LEU A 87 -4.61 12.10 -14.21
C LEU A 87 -3.71 13.34 -14.26
N GLN A 88 -4.18 14.42 -14.91
CA GLN A 88 -3.45 15.70 -14.96
C GLN A 88 -3.34 16.31 -13.56
N MET A 89 -4.43 16.32 -12.80
CA MET A 89 -4.44 16.85 -11.43
C MET A 89 -3.46 16.09 -10.51
N TRP A 90 -3.36 14.78 -10.67
CA TRP A 90 -2.41 13.94 -9.94
C TRP A 90 -0.98 14.36 -10.26
N ARG A 91 -0.68 14.59 -11.55
CA ARG A 91 0.64 15.06 -12.00
C ARG A 91 0.94 16.47 -11.54
N ASP A 92 -0.02 17.41 -11.62
CA ASP A 92 0.12 18.81 -11.17
C ASP A 92 0.37 18.87 -9.64
N ALA A 93 -0.12 17.89 -8.91
CA ALA A 93 0.15 17.72 -7.49
C ALA A 93 1.58 17.24 -7.19
N GLY A 94 2.36 16.81 -8.21
CA GLY A 94 3.69 16.26 -8.09
C GLY A 94 3.70 14.75 -7.85
N PHE A 95 2.55 14.06 -7.99
CA PHE A 95 2.43 12.63 -7.77
C PHE A 95 2.70 11.85 -9.07
N PRO A 96 3.53 10.79 -9.04
CA PRO A 96 3.83 9.99 -10.22
C PRO A 96 2.68 9.04 -10.58
N LEU A 97 2.69 8.60 -11.86
CA LEU A 97 1.81 7.57 -12.38
C LEU A 97 2.62 6.34 -12.76
N GLY A 98 2.03 5.16 -12.54
CA GLY A 98 2.55 3.87 -12.96
C GLY A 98 1.51 3.07 -13.75
N ASN A 99 1.91 1.90 -14.25
CA ASN A 99 1.08 1.06 -15.08
C ASN A 99 0.24 0.09 -14.24
N HIS A 100 -1.08 0.02 -14.51
CA HIS A 100 -1.99 -0.98 -13.95
C HIS A 100 -2.68 -1.79 -15.05
N THR A 101 -2.01 -1.88 -16.22
CA THR A 101 -2.56 -2.37 -17.49
C THR A 101 -3.72 -1.50 -18.01
N TRP A 102 -4.11 -1.71 -19.27
CA TRP A 102 -5.16 -0.90 -19.88
C TRP A 102 -6.56 -1.19 -19.31
N SER A 103 -6.95 -2.48 -19.30
CA SER A 103 -8.31 -2.91 -18.96
C SER A 103 -8.40 -3.73 -17.66
N HIS A 104 -7.33 -3.77 -16.88
CA HIS A 104 -7.27 -4.49 -15.60
C HIS A 104 -7.44 -6.02 -15.72
N PRO A 105 -6.78 -6.73 -16.69
CA PRO A 105 -6.88 -8.19 -16.80
C PRO A 105 -6.09 -8.89 -15.69
N ASN A 106 -6.70 -9.90 -15.07
CA ASN A 106 -5.99 -10.77 -14.14
C ASN A 106 -5.03 -11.70 -14.88
N LEU A 107 -3.72 -11.56 -14.66
CA LEU A 107 -2.71 -12.41 -15.30
C LEU A 107 -2.94 -13.90 -15.03
N ASN A 108 -3.43 -14.27 -13.82
CA ASN A 108 -3.72 -15.67 -13.48
C ASN A 108 -4.86 -16.29 -14.30
N GLN A 109 -5.64 -15.48 -15.03
CA GLN A 109 -6.80 -15.92 -15.81
C GLN A 109 -6.69 -15.61 -17.30
N ASN A 110 -5.60 -14.98 -17.73
CA ASN A 110 -5.37 -14.57 -19.12
C ASN A 110 -4.07 -15.17 -19.66
N THR A 111 -3.92 -15.24 -20.98
CA THR A 111 -2.65 -15.61 -21.60
C THR A 111 -1.60 -14.53 -21.36
N ILE A 112 -0.32 -14.89 -21.46
CA ILE A 112 0.77 -13.92 -21.35
C ILE A 112 0.67 -12.90 -22.47
N GLU A 113 0.35 -13.35 -23.67
CA GLU A 113 0.24 -12.55 -24.89
C GLU A 113 -0.86 -11.48 -24.76
N ASP A 114 -2.06 -11.87 -24.32
CA ASP A 114 -3.18 -10.93 -24.14
C ASP A 114 -2.87 -9.92 -23.04
N TRP A 115 -2.30 -10.39 -21.92
CA TRP A 115 -1.93 -9.53 -20.82
C TRP A 115 -0.81 -8.54 -21.21
N GLN A 116 0.18 -8.99 -21.98
CA GLN A 116 1.24 -8.13 -22.53
C GLN A 116 0.67 -7.04 -23.44
N LEU A 117 -0.21 -7.40 -24.36
CA LEU A 117 -0.85 -6.41 -25.25
C LEU A 117 -1.61 -5.35 -24.45
N ASP A 118 -2.29 -5.75 -23.38
CA ASP A 118 -3.02 -4.85 -22.49
C ASP A 118 -2.08 -3.96 -21.68
N LEU A 119 -0.95 -4.49 -21.19
CA LEU A 119 0.11 -3.72 -20.53
C LEU A 119 0.66 -2.63 -21.44
N LEU A 120 1.09 -3.02 -22.66
CA LEU A 120 1.72 -2.11 -23.62
C LEU A 120 0.75 -1.07 -24.18
N LYS A 121 -0.54 -1.40 -24.29
CA LYS A 121 -1.59 -0.46 -24.71
C LYS A 121 -1.70 0.74 -23.77
N ASN A 122 -1.32 0.58 -22.49
CA ASN A 122 -1.39 1.65 -21.49
C ASN A 122 -0.20 2.63 -21.55
N GLU A 123 0.94 2.23 -22.11
CA GLU A 123 2.17 3.01 -22.12
C GLU A 123 2.04 4.39 -22.79
N PRO A 124 1.40 4.54 -23.97
CA PRO A 124 1.27 5.87 -24.59
C PRO A 124 0.53 6.88 -23.70
N LEU A 125 -0.43 6.42 -22.87
CA LEU A 125 -1.12 7.27 -21.92
C LEU A 125 -0.18 7.70 -20.79
N LEU A 126 0.62 6.79 -20.26
CA LEU A 126 1.62 7.08 -19.23
C LEU A 126 2.69 8.04 -19.75
N MET A 127 3.24 7.78 -20.93
CA MET A 127 4.21 8.68 -21.59
C MET A 127 3.66 10.09 -21.75
N LYS A 128 2.38 10.23 -22.14
CA LYS A 128 1.72 11.54 -22.29
C LYS A 128 1.73 12.35 -20.98
N TYR A 129 1.46 11.73 -19.84
CA TYR A 129 1.34 12.43 -18.56
C TYR A 129 2.65 12.51 -17.78
N MET A 130 3.54 11.55 -17.96
CA MET A 130 4.79 11.47 -17.22
C MET A 130 5.99 12.08 -17.94
N GLY A 131 5.96 12.19 -19.30
CA GLY A 131 7.12 12.63 -20.07
C GLY A 131 8.34 11.75 -19.75
N ASP A 132 9.45 12.38 -19.33
CA ASP A 132 10.70 11.70 -18.95
C ASP A 132 10.66 11.16 -17.49
N GLY A 133 9.53 11.25 -16.81
CA GLY A 133 9.38 10.74 -15.44
C GLY A 133 9.36 9.20 -15.39
N ASP A 134 9.79 8.64 -14.27
CA ASP A 134 9.84 7.18 -14.07
C ASP A 134 8.41 6.60 -13.90
N TRP A 135 7.81 6.14 -15.00
CA TRP A 135 6.52 5.49 -15.04
C TRP A 135 6.61 3.96 -15.18
N HIS A 136 7.81 3.40 -15.29
CA HIS A 136 8.06 1.96 -15.44
C HIS A 136 7.91 1.21 -14.11
N TRP A 137 6.78 1.44 -13.45
CA TRP A 137 6.34 0.71 -12.28
C TRP A 137 5.03 0.02 -12.60
N ILE A 138 5.02 -1.32 -12.48
CA ILE A 138 3.81 -2.12 -12.67
C ILE A 138 3.19 -2.49 -11.32
N ARG A 139 1.90 -2.29 -11.19
CA ARG A 139 1.06 -2.95 -10.20
C ARG A 139 0.21 -3.96 -10.93
N TYR A 140 0.37 -5.22 -10.56
CA TYR A 140 -0.43 -6.29 -11.15
C TYR A 140 -1.90 -6.16 -10.74
N PRO A 141 -2.86 -6.17 -11.70
CA PRO A 141 -4.28 -6.32 -11.40
C PRO A 141 -4.55 -7.55 -10.53
N TYR A 142 -5.39 -7.38 -9.51
CA TYR A 142 -5.72 -8.43 -8.53
C TYR A 142 -4.50 -8.97 -7.76
N LEU A 143 -3.36 -8.33 -7.83
CA LEU A 143 -2.07 -8.80 -7.33
C LEU A 143 -1.66 -10.17 -7.92
N GLY A 144 -2.19 -10.51 -9.10
CA GLY A 144 -1.93 -11.80 -9.76
C GLY A 144 -0.65 -11.75 -10.59
N GLU A 145 0.42 -12.37 -10.11
CA GLU A 145 1.75 -12.40 -10.76
C GLU A 145 1.98 -13.60 -11.67
N GLY A 146 0.98 -14.44 -11.86
CA GLY A 146 1.05 -15.70 -12.61
C GLY A 146 0.83 -16.92 -11.69
N GLU A 147 -0.11 -17.79 -12.07
CA GLU A 147 -0.54 -18.95 -11.28
C GLU A 147 0.50 -20.08 -11.24
N THR A 148 1.53 -20.02 -12.12
CA THR A 148 2.63 -20.98 -12.14
C THR A 148 3.98 -20.28 -12.09
N ALA A 149 4.99 -20.96 -11.54
CA ALA A 149 6.36 -20.44 -11.50
C ALA A 149 6.91 -20.14 -12.91
N GLU A 150 6.53 -20.93 -13.91
CA GLU A 150 6.94 -20.73 -15.31
C GLU A 150 6.32 -19.46 -15.89
N LYS A 151 5.01 -19.26 -15.69
CA LYS A 151 4.31 -18.06 -16.16
C LYS A 151 4.86 -16.82 -15.51
N ARG A 152 5.05 -16.84 -14.18
CA ARG A 152 5.68 -15.76 -13.42
C ARG A 152 7.08 -15.42 -13.94
N ALA A 153 7.93 -16.45 -14.16
CA ALA A 153 9.28 -16.25 -14.69
C ALA A 153 9.28 -15.66 -16.12
N THR A 154 8.34 -16.07 -16.96
CA THR A 154 8.20 -15.58 -18.34
C THR A 154 7.77 -14.10 -18.34
N VAL A 155 6.76 -13.74 -17.53
CA VAL A 155 6.29 -12.35 -17.45
C VAL A 155 7.35 -11.44 -16.84
N ARG A 156 8.11 -11.89 -15.83
CA ARG A 156 9.23 -11.10 -15.28
C ARG A 156 10.30 -10.79 -16.34
N LYS A 157 10.63 -11.74 -17.23
CA LYS A 157 11.55 -11.48 -18.36
C LYS A 157 10.99 -10.43 -19.32
N LEU A 158 9.69 -10.50 -19.61
CA LEU A 158 9.01 -9.52 -20.44
C LEU A 158 9.05 -8.13 -19.79
N LEU A 159 8.72 -8.03 -18.53
CA LEU A 159 8.79 -6.77 -17.79
C LEU A 159 10.21 -6.20 -17.73
N ALA A 160 11.23 -7.05 -17.54
CA ALA A 160 12.62 -6.63 -17.59
C ALA A 160 13.03 -6.06 -18.95
N GLN A 161 12.53 -6.64 -20.06
CA GLN A 161 12.78 -6.14 -21.42
C GLN A 161 12.16 -4.75 -21.66
N HIS A 162 11.10 -4.42 -20.92
CA HIS A 162 10.44 -3.13 -20.95
C HIS A 162 10.84 -2.22 -19.77
N GLU A 163 11.93 -2.55 -19.07
CA GLU A 163 12.50 -1.76 -17.96
C GLU A 163 11.55 -1.54 -16.77
N TYR A 164 10.51 -2.37 -16.61
CA TYR A 164 9.60 -2.29 -15.49
C TYR A 164 10.22 -2.76 -14.18
N LYS A 165 9.73 -2.16 -13.10
CA LYS A 165 9.87 -2.58 -11.71
C LYS A 165 8.48 -2.97 -11.20
N ILE A 166 8.42 -3.92 -10.26
CA ILE A 166 7.15 -4.32 -9.65
C ILE A 166 6.92 -3.44 -8.42
N ALA A 167 5.76 -2.79 -8.36
CA ALA A 167 5.31 -2.11 -7.15
C ALA A 167 4.63 -3.14 -6.25
N ALA A 168 5.38 -3.67 -5.29
CA ALA A 168 4.89 -4.70 -4.38
C ALA A 168 3.76 -4.20 -3.46
N VAL A 169 2.98 -5.12 -2.90
CA VAL A 169 2.00 -4.84 -1.84
C VAL A 169 2.33 -5.67 -0.62
N THR A 170 2.57 -5.00 0.51
CA THR A 170 2.86 -5.67 1.78
C THR A 170 1.85 -5.33 2.87
N MET A 171 0.87 -4.46 2.54
CA MET A 171 -0.26 -4.16 3.41
C MET A 171 -1.50 -3.81 2.59
N SER A 172 -2.64 -4.41 2.92
CA SER A 172 -3.95 -4.10 2.33
C SER A 172 -5.06 -4.45 3.31
N PHE A 173 -6.16 -3.71 3.29
CA PHE A 173 -7.32 -3.96 4.15
C PHE A 173 -8.65 -4.00 3.39
N GLY A 174 -8.60 -4.05 2.04
CA GLY A 174 -9.78 -4.16 1.19
C GLY A 174 -10.61 -2.87 1.16
N ASP A 175 -9.95 -1.71 1.16
CA ASP A 175 -10.54 -0.38 1.12
C ASP A 175 -11.59 -0.21 0.01
N TYR A 176 -11.32 -0.78 -1.17
CA TYR A 176 -12.21 -0.73 -2.35
C TYR A 176 -13.64 -1.20 -2.05
N ALA A 177 -13.80 -2.19 -1.16
CA ALA A 177 -15.08 -2.81 -0.87
C ALA A 177 -16.09 -1.87 -0.16
N TYR A 178 -15.62 -0.76 0.40
CA TYR A 178 -16.45 0.19 1.12
C TYR A 178 -17.14 1.22 0.23
N ASN A 179 -16.69 1.39 -1.03
CA ASN A 179 -17.21 2.43 -1.92
C ASN A 179 -18.66 2.18 -2.37
N GLU A 180 -18.98 0.95 -2.80
CA GLU A 180 -20.34 0.56 -3.20
C GLU A 180 -21.37 0.74 -2.07
N PRO A 181 -21.16 0.16 -0.84
CA PRO A 181 -22.10 0.39 0.26
C PRO A 181 -22.20 1.87 0.66
N TYR A 182 -21.11 2.63 0.58
CA TYR A 182 -21.16 4.07 0.85
C TYR A 182 -22.10 4.79 -0.13
N ALA A 183 -21.96 4.55 -1.43
CA ALA A 183 -22.85 5.15 -2.44
C ALA A 183 -24.31 4.79 -2.18
N ARG A 184 -24.61 3.51 -1.84
CA ARG A 184 -25.99 3.07 -1.49
C ARG A 184 -26.52 3.77 -0.23
N CYS A 185 -25.69 3.90 0.81
CA CYS A 185 -26.11 4.54 2.07
C CYS A 185 -26.36 6.05 1.90
N VAL A 186 -25.54 6.72 1.06
CA VAL A 186 -25.78 8.12 0.69
C VAL A 186 -27.11 8.28 -0.04
N ALA A 187 -27.41 7.41 -1.01
CA ALA A 187 -28.67 7.44 -1.75
C ALA A 187 -29.91 7.25 -0.85
N LYS A 188 -29.77 6.51 0.26
CA LYS A 188 -30.82 6.30 1.28
C LYS A 188 -30.80 7.34 2.41
N ASN A 189 -29.87 8.30 2.40
CA ASN A 189 -29.64 9.25 3.48
C ASN A 189 -29.44 8.58 4.86
N ASP A 190 -28.83 7.37 4.89
CA ASP A 190 -28.60 6.61 6.14
C ASP A 190 -27.28 7.00 6.80
N ALA A 191 -27.31 8.11 7.54
CA ALA A 191 -26.15 8.62 8.27
C ALA A 191 -25.63 7.62 9.33
N ALA A 192 -26.50 6.81 9.93
CA ALA A 192 -26.11 5.83 10.93
C ALA A 192 -25.31 4.67 10.29
N ALA A 193 -25.73 4.19 9.12
CA ALA A 193 -24.97 3.19 8.37
C ALA A 193 -23.63 3.75 7.90
N ILE A 194 -23.57 4.99 7.42
CA ILE A 194 -22.32 5.66 7.04
C ILE A 194 -21.36 5.74 8.23
N ALA A 195 -21.83 6.10 9.44
CA ALA A 195 -20.99 6.14 10.63
C ALA A 195 -20.43 4.75 11.01
N ARG A 196 -21.20 3.67 10.77
CA ARG A 196 -20.72 2.29 10.95
C ARG A 196 -19.65 1.94 9.92
N LEU A 197 -19.81 2.35 8.64
CA LEU A 197 -18.77 2.20 7.61
C LEU A 197 -17.48 2.93 8.02
N ASP A 198 -17.58 4.19 8.49
CA ASP A 198 -16.43 4.98 8.96
C ASP A 198 -15.63 4.21 10.02
N THR A 199 -16.32 3.60 11.00
CA THR A 199 -15.69 2.83 12.07
C THR A 199 -15.05 1.55 11.54
N ALA A 200 -15.81 0.75 10.77
CA ALA A 200 -15.34 -0.52 10.23
C ALA A 200 -14.12 -0.36 9.31
N TYR A 201 -14.05 0.71 8.54
CA TYR A 201 -12.91 1.04 7.69
C TYR A 201 -11.62 1.25 8.49
N LEU A 202 -11.70 2.05 9.56
CA LEU A 202 -10.54 2.29 10.42
C LEU A 202 -10.13 1.05 11.21
N ASP A 203 -11.10 0.24 11.65
CA ASP A 203 -10.84 -1.03 12.34
C ASP A 203 -10.16 -2.02 11.40
N ALA A 204 -10.58 -2.11 10.13
CA ALA A 204 -9.94 -2.93 9.11
C ALA A 204 -8.49 -2.48 8.86
N ALA A 205 -8.23 -1.18 8.79
CA ALA A 205 -6.87 -0.64 8.64
C ALA A 205 -5.99 -1.00 9.85
N VAL A 206 -6.52 -0.91 11.08
CA VAL A 206 -5.80 -1.33 12.31
C VAL A 206 -5.50 -2.82 12.29
N ALA A 207 -6.46 -3.64 11.87
CA ALA A 207 -6.28 -5.07 11.74
C ALA A 207 -5.19 -5.42 10.72
N ALA A 208 -5.17 -4.75 9.56
CA ALA A 208 -4.15 -4.95 8.53
C ALA A 208 -2.74 -4.54 9.02
N ILE A 209 -2.62 -3.43 9.75
CA ILE A 209 -1.34 -3.05 10.38
C ILE A 209 -0.83 -4.19 11.28
N THR A 210 -1.68 -4.70 12.15
CA THR A 210 -1.31 -5.78 13.08
C THR A 210 -0.94 -7.06 12.32
N TYR A 211 -1.75 -7.44 11.34
CA TYR A 211 -1.58 -8.64 10.53
C TYR A 211 -0.27 -8.62 9.74
N SER A 212 -0.02 -7.58 8.95
CA SER A 212 1.20 -7.45 8.15
C SER A 212 2.46 -7.39 9.02
N ARG A 213 2.44 -6.65 10.14
CA ARG A 213 3.57 -6.57 11.06
C ARG A 213 3.85 -7.89 11.76
N THR A 214 2.83 -8.65 12.11
CA THR A 214 2.99 -9.99 12.71
C THR A 214 3.68 -10.94 11.74
N MET A 215 3.26 -10.96 10.47
CA MET A 215 3.89 -11.79 9.45
C MET A 215 5.32 -11.35 9.13
N ALA A 216 5.55 -10.05 8.95
CA ALA A 216 6.90 -9.54 8.68
C ALA A 216 7.89 -9.93 9.79
N ARG A 217 7.49 -9.79 11.05
CA ARG A 217 8.32 -10.20 12.19
C ARG A 217 8.53 -11.70 12.30
N ALA A 218 7.51 -12.50 11.99
CA ALA A 218 7.64 -13.96 11.96
C ALA A 218 8.59 -14.44 10.85
N LEU A 219 8.55 -13.78 9.69
CA LEU A 219 9.34 -14.14 8.51
C LEU A 219 10.78 -13.62 8.59
N TYR A 220 10.98 -12.39 9.09
CA TYR A 220 12.26 -11.65 8.97
C TYR A 220 12.84 -11.21 10.31
N GLY A 221 12.15 -11.40 11.42
CA GLY A 221 12.59 -11.00 12.75
C GLY A 221 12.38 -9.51 13.08
N HIS A 222 11.94 -8.70 12.12
CA HIS A 222 11.74 -7.25 12.26
C HIS A 222 10.65 -6.71 11.33
N ASP A 223 10.23 -5.48 11.56
CA ASP A 223 9.38 -4.74 10.62
C ASP A 223 10.18 -4.32 9.37
N ILE A 224 9.55 -4.30 8.21
CA ILE A 224 10.07 -3.75 6.96
C ILE A 224 9.38 -2.41 6.64
N PRO A 225 9.87 -1.58 5.72
CA PRO A 225 9.06 -0.52 5.12
C PRO A 225 7.86 -1.17 4.41
N TYR A 226 6.64 -0.69 4.67
CA TYR A 226 5.43 -1.29 4.05
C TYR A 226 5.01 -0.50 2.82
N VAL A 227 4.41 -1.19 1.85
CA VAL A 227 3.70 -0.60 0.71
C VAL A 227 2.21 -0.90 0.90
N LEU A 228 1.42 0.16 1.11
CA LEU A 228 -0.02 0.08 1.32
C LEU A 228 -0.74 0.27 -0.02
N LEU A 229 -1.59 -0.69 -0.35
CA LEU A 229 -2.53 -0.62 -1.46
C LEU A 229 -3.78 0.15 -1.03
N MET A 230 -4.14 1.16 -1.82
CA MET A 230 -5.37 1.95 -1.74
C MET A 230 -6.00 2.09 -3.12
N HIS A 231 -7.30 2.45 -3.19
CA HIS A 231 -8.01 2.69 -4.44
C HIS A 231 -8.59 4.11 -4.52
N VAL A 232 -8.81 4.60 -5.75
CA VAL A 232 -9.32 5.96 -6.01
C VAL A 232 -10.85 5.97 -5.89
N GLY A 233 -11.37 5.72 -4.71
CA GLY A 233 -12.79 5.64 -4.41
C GLY A 233 -13.35 6.84 -3.62
N ALA A 234 -14.66 7.04 -3.70
CA ALA A 234 -15.34 8.13 -2.99
C ALA A 234 -15.28 7.97 -1.47
N PHE A 235 -15.39 6.72 -0.98
CA PHE A 235 -15.28 6.46 0.45
C PHE A 235 -13.84 6.62 0.95
N ASP A 236 -12.86 6.21 0.13
CA ASP A 236 -11.45 6.40 0.43
C ASP A 236 -11.12 7.88 0.54
N ALA A 237 -11.63 8.71 -0.39
CA ALA A 237 -11.47 10.15 -0.35
C ALA A 237 -12.09 10.77 0.91
N ARG A 238 -13.26 10.28 1.36
CA ARG A 238 -13.90 10.68 2.62
C ARG A 238 -13.05 10.32 3.84
N MET A 239 -12.46 9.13 3.84
CA MET A 239 -11.79 8.57 5.02
C MET A 239 -10.31 8.91 5.12
N LEU A 240 -9.67 9.34 4.02
CA LEU A 240 -8.23 9.53 3.95
C LEU A 240 -7.66 10.44 5.06
N PRO A 241 -8.24 11.60 5.42
CA PRO A 241 -7.70 12.43 6.50
C PRO A 241 -7.61 11.69 7.83
N ARG A 242 -8.63 10.88 8.14
CA ARG A 242 -8.69 10.07 9.37
C ARG A 242 -7.72 8.89 9.32
N LEU A 243 -7.60 8.27 8.15
CA LEU A 243 -6.67 7.16 7.90
C LEU A 243 -5.22 7.61 8.06
N LEU A 244 -4.84 8.74 7.46
CA LEU A 244 -3.49 9.30 7.58
C LEU A 244 -3.12 9.62 9.03
N LYS A 245 -4.08 10.22 9.77
CA LYS A 245 -3.92 10.46 11.22
C LYS A 245 -3.76 9.15 12.00
N LEU A 246 -4.52 8.11 11.65
CA LEU A 246 -4.42 6.77 12.26
C LEU A 246 -3.00 6.20 12.09
N TYR A 247 -2.46 6.18 10.87
CA TYR A 247 -1.13 5.65 10.60
C TYR A 247 -0.04 6.44 11.34
N ARG A 248 -0.11 7.77 11.36
CA ARG A 248 0.82 8.60 12.15
C ARG A 248 0.75 8.28 13.64
N ASN A 249 -0.44 8.17 14.21
CA ASN A 249 -0.64 7.82 15.62
C ASN A 249 -0.14 6.41 15.96
N ARG A 250 0.01 5.53 14.95
CA ARG A 250 0.61 4.20 15.08
C ARG A 250 2.11 4.19 14.84
N GLY A 251 2.74 5.37 14.72
CA GLY A 251 4.19 5.55 14.62
C GLY A 251 4.75 5.36 13.20
N PHE A 252 3.90 5.44 12.16
CA PHE A 252 4.36 5.37 10.77
C PHE A 252 4.84 6.74 10.27
N ASN A 253 5.99 6.74 9.60
CA ASN A 253 6.46 7.80 8.73
C ASN A 253 6.10 7.48 7.29
N PHE A 254 5.52 8.45 6.60
CA PHE A 254 5.21 8.34 5.19
C PHE A 254 6.46 8.53 4.34
N VAL A 255 6.68 7.61 3.41
CA VAL A 255 7.81 7.61 2.47
C VAL A 255 7.30 7.40 1.05
N THR A 256 8.11 7.66 0.04
CA THR A 256 7.78 7.33 -1.35
C THR A 256 7.86 5.82 -1.57
N LEU A 257 7.23 5.33 -2.66
CA LEU A 257 7.36 3.93 -3.08
C LEU A 257 8.84 3.55 -3.27
N GLN A 258 9.62 4.38 -3.95
CA GLN A 258 11.04 4.13 -4.16
C GLN A 258 11.83 4.06 -2.85
N GLN A 259 11.48 4.90 -1.86
CA GLN A 259 12.14 4.87 -0.55
C GLN A 259 11.78 3.60 0.24
N ALA A 260 10.53 3.14 0.15
CA ALA A 260 10.11 1.90 0.81
C ALA A 260 10.79 0.70 0.14
N GLU A 261 10.77 0.63 -1.18
CA GLU A 261 11.34 -0.49 -1.94
C GLU A 261 12.86 -0.46 -2.10
N ALA A 262 13.54 0.60 -1.62
CA ALA A 262 14.98 0.58 -1.46
C ALA A 262 15.47 -0.38 -0.37
N ASP A 263 14.56 -0.90 0.49
CA ASP A 263 14.90 -1.93 1.47
C ASP A 263 15.26 -3.25 0.76
N PRO A 264 16.31 -3.97 1.21
CA PRO A 264 16.72 -5.24 0.61
C PRO A 264 15.62 -6.30 0.49
N PHE A 265 14.53 -6.16 1.25
CA PHE A 265 13.35 -7.01 1.13
C PHE A 265 12.78 -7.02 -0.30
N TYR A 266 12.72 -5.85 -0.95
CA TYR A 266 12.12 -5.66 -2.28
C TYR A 266 13.09 -5.84 -3.46
N LYS A 267 14.32 -6.30 -3.22
CA LYS A 267 15.33 -6.39 -4.28
C LYS A 267 14.88 -7.20 -5.50
N ASN A 268 14.04 -8.22 -5.29
CA ASN A 268 13.54 -9.07 -6.36
C ASN A 268 12.46 -8.39 -7.19
N ASP A 269 11.78 -7.38 -6.65
CA ASP A 269 10.77 -6.57 -7.35
C ASP A 269 11.41 -5.46 -8.19
N LEU A 270 12.60 -5.03 -7.79
CA LEU A 270 13.41 -4.02 -8.51
C LEU A 270 14.35 -4.64 -9.54
N ASP A 271 14.89 -5.83 -9.30
CA ASP A 271 15.73 -6.58 -10.21
C ASP A 271 15.02 -7.86 -10.67
N LEU A 272 14.35 -7.76 -11.80
CA LEU A 272 13.55 -8.85 -12.36
C LEU A 272 14.38 -9.98 -12.98
N ALA A 273 15.70 -9.85 -13.04
CA ALA A 273 16.61 -10.95 -13.40
C ALA A 273 16.80 -11.94 -12.24
N LEU A 274 16.53 -11.52 -11.02
CA LEU A 274 16.53 -12.40 -9.87
C LEU A 274 15.30 -13.33 -9.88
N SER A 275 15.39 -14.46 -9.17
CA SER A 275 14.25 -15.35 -9.00
C SER A 275 13.10 -14.62 -8.32
N PRO A 276 11.83 -14.89 -8.70
CA PRO A 276 10.68 -14.26 -8.04
C PRO A 276 10.70 -14.57 -6.54
N ALA A 277 10.41 -13.56 -5.73
CA ALA A 277 10.07 -13.74 -4.32
C ALA A 277 8.64 -14.31 -4.19
N PRO A 278 8.21 -14.80 -3.02
CA PRO A 278 6.80 -15.01 -2.74
C PRO A 278 6.01 -13.73 -3.04
N ASP A 279 4.83 -13.85 -3.67
CA ASP A 279 4.01 -12.70 -4.08
C ASP A 279 3.32 -12.00 -2.90
N SER A 280 3.28 -12.67 -1.75
CA SER A 280 2.66 -12.16 -0.53
C SER A 280 3.35 -12.68 0.72
N PHE A 281 3.11 -12.03 1.85
CA PHE A 281 3.53 -12.57 3.15
C PHE A 281 2.87 -13.92 3.45
N GLU A 282 1.62 -14.10 3.03
CA GLU A 282 0.88 -15.34 3.19
C GLU A 282 1.57 -16.51 2.46
N GLU A 283 1.95 -16.32 1.20
CA GLU A 283 2.72 -17.32 0.45
C GLU A 283 4.04 -17.62 1.15
N ALA A 284 4.77 -16.59 1.57
CA ALA A 284 6.04 -16.76 2.30
C ALA A 284 5.88 -17.53 3.62
N MET A 285 4.80 -17.27 4.38
CA MET A 285 4.48 -18.00 5.61
C MET A 285 4.21 -19.49 5.31
N ILE A 286 3.39 -19.77 4.28
CA ILE A 286 3.06 -21.15 3.85
C ILE A 286 4.34 -21.87 3.42
N MET A 287 5.16 -21.27 2.58
CA MET A 287 6.42 -21.88 2.10
C MET A 287 7.39 -22.21 3.23
N ARG A 288 7.38 -21.45 4.32
CA ARG A 288 8.24 -21.70 5.51
C ARG A 288 7.57 -22.56 6.57
N GLY A 289 6.34 -23.04 6.34
CA GLY A 289 5.58 -23.84 7.31
C GLY A 289 5.25 -23.09 8.59
N LEU A 290 5.13 -21.75 8.53
CA LEU A 290 4.81 -20.90 9.68
C LEU A 290 3.30 -20.81 9.87
N GLN A 291 2.87 -20.67 11.14
CA GLN A 291 1.46 -20.52 11.46
C GLN A 291 0.98 -19.13 11.04
N MET A 292 -0.10 -19.11 10.25
CA MET A 292 -0.76 -17.87 9.85
C MET A 292 -1.39 -17.17 11.05
N PRO A 293 -1.20 -15.83 11.22
CA PRO A 293 -1.96 -15.08 12.20
C PRO A 293 -3.45 -15.06 11.82
N SER A 294 -4.34 -14.98 12.80
CA SER A 294 -5.76 -14.82 12.53
C SER A 294 -6.02 -13.45 11.88
N ARG A 295 -6.77 -13.46 10.76
CA ARG A 295 -7.28 -12.22 10.17
C ARG A 295 -8.62 -11.88 10.84
N PRO A 296 -8.76 -10.74 11.53
CA PRO A 296 -10.04 -10.37 12.11
C PRO A 296 -11.12 -10.28 11.02
N ALA A 297 -12.31 -10.83 11.32
CA ALA A 297 -13.46 -10.66 10.44
C ALA A 297 -13.90 -9.19 10.44
N LEU A 298 -14.44 -8.72 9.32
CA LEU A 298 -15.08 -7.41 9.27
C LEU A 298 -16.24 -7.36 10.25
N SER A 299 -16.37 -6.26 10.97
CA SER A 299 -17.45 -6.03 11.94
C SER A 299 -18.79 -5.70 11.28
N ILE A 300 -18.84 -5.65 9.95
CA ILE A 300 -20.01 -5.24 9.16
C ILE A 300 -20.10 -6.07 7.88
N ASP A 301 -21.32 -6.40 7.46
CA ASP A 301 -21.59 -6.99 6.15
C ASP A 301 -21.74 -5.89 5.10
N LEU A 302 -20.69 -5.71 4.30
CA LEU A 302 -20.62 -4.69 3.26
C LEU A 302 -21.57 -5.00 2.09
N ASP A 303 -21.85 -6.27 1.83
CA ASP A 303 -22.67 -6.68 0.69
C ASP A 303 -24.13 -6.31 0.87
N THR A 304 -24.66 -6.45 2.07
CA THR A 304 -26.09 -6.20 2.36
C THR A 304 -26.36 -4.80 2.90
N LEU A 305 -25.32 -4.07 3.32
CA LEU A 305 -25.50 -2.74 3.92
C LEU A 305 -26.18 -1.76 2.95
N CYS A 306 -27.27 -1.15 3.37
CA CYS A 306 -28.04 -0.18 2.57
C CYS A 306 -28.53 -0.74 1.22
N ARG A 307 -28.81 -2.04 1.11
CA ARG A 307 -29.55 -2.62 -0.03
C ARG A 307 -31.05 -2.38 0.07
#